data_c4189ba3f23a5615a1979c2fc1a83d41
#
_entry.id   c4189ba3f23a5615a1979c2fc1a83d41
#
_cell.length_a   1.000
_cell.length_b   1.000
_cell.length_c   1.000
_cell.angle_alpha   90.00
_cell.angle_beta   90.00
_cell.angle_gamma   90.00
#
_symmetry.space_group_name_H-M   'P 1'
#
loop_
_entity.id
_entity.type
_entity.pdbx_description
1 polymer ?
#
loop_
_entity_poly.entity_id
_entity_poly.type
_entity_poly.pdbx_seq_one_letter_code
_entity_poly.pdbx_strand_id
1 'polypeptide(L)'
;MKLVLVRHGQSVWNLENRFTGWTDVELSDNGIKEAKEAGKLLKENEFMFDVAYTSVLKRANETLNIILKELGEENIPIHYSWKLNERHYGALQGLNKDDTRKKYGDEQVKIWRRSASVRPPLLNEEDDRYPGRDDKYKDLKKSELPLGECLMDTLKRVIDYYETEIKKSLLSGQNVIIAAHGNSLRALIKYLEDISDDDIINVEIPTGKPYVYELDDNLNIINKYYL
;
A
#
# COMPACT_ATOMS: atom_id res chain seq x y z
N MET A 1 9.86 -1.45 -20.15
CA MET A 1 10.04 -1.96 -18.77
C MET A 1 8.69 -2.22 -18.12
N LYS A 2 8.67 -2.93 -17.01
CA LYS A 2 7.44 -3.27 -16.29
C LYS A 2 7.45 -2.71 -14.87
N LEU A 3 6.31 -2.19 -14.44
CA LEU A 3 6.02 -1.83 -13.06
C LEU A 3 4.89 -2.73 -12.57
N VAL A 4 5.14 -3.50 -11.53
CA VAL A 4 4.13 -4.40 -10.94
C VAL A 4 3.79 -3.93 -9.55
N LEU A 5 2.49 -3.76 -9.29
CA LEU A 5 1.94 -3.41 -7.99
C LEU A 5 1.25 -4.63 -7.38
N VAL A 6 1.56 -4.93 -6.13
CA VAL A 6 0.90 -6.01 -5.38
C VAL A 6 0.46 -5.48 -4.03
N ARG A 7 -0.84 -5.52 -3.75
CA ARG A 7 -1.34 -5.30 -2.40
C ARG A 7 -0.97 -6.51 -1.55
N HIS A 8 -0.49 -6.27 -0.31
CA HIS A 8 -0.18 -7.35 0.63
C HIS A 8 -1.33 -8.36 0.72
N GLY A 9 -1.02 -9.60 1.06
CA GLY A 9 -2.00 -10.64 1.31
C GLY A 9 -2.92 -10.30 2.50
N GLN A 10 -3.98 -11.07 2.68
CA GLN A 10 -4.87 -10.87 3.81
C GLN A 10 -4.10 -10.80 5.13
N SER A 11 -4.31 -9.73 5.90
CA SER A 11 -3.75 -9.60 7.25
C SER A 11 -4.71 -10.20 8.30
N VAL A 12 -4.18 -10.43 9.50
CA VAL A 12 -5.00 -10.88 10.65
C VAL A 12 -6.16 -9.91 10.89
N TRP A 13 -5.93 -8.60 10.80
CA TRP A 13 -7.00 -7.63 10.99
C TRP A 13 -7.92 -7.45 9.78
N ASN A 14 -7.50 -7.78 8.56
CA ASN A 14 -8.44 -7.94 7.45
C ASN A 14 -9.43 -9.08 7.75
N LEU A 15 -8.93 -10.22 8.24
CA LEU A 15 -9.74 -11.36 8.61
C LEU A 15 -10.72 -11.01 9.75
N GLU A 16 -10.28 -10.23 10.75
CA GLU A 16 -11.10 -9.77 11.87
C GLU A 16 -11.99 -8.56 11.52
N ASN A 17 -11.95 -8.07 10.30
CA ASN A 17 -12.70 -6.91 9.83
C ASN A 17 -12.45 -5.63 10.67
N ARG A 18 -11.17 -5.36 10.95
CA ARG A 18 -10.72 -4.18 11.70
C ARG A 18 -10.06 -3.14 10.80
N PHE A 19 -10.18 -1.88 11.18
CA PHE A 19 -9.34 -0.81 10.61
C PHE A 19 -7.90 -1.01 11.03
N THR A 20 -6.98 -1.12 10.06
CA THR A 20 -5.58 -1.43 10.34
C THR A 20 -4.68 -0.20 10.30
N GLY A 21 -4.65 0.52 9.19
CA GLY A 21 -3.81 1.69 9.01
C GLY A 21 -2.32 1.39 9.25
N TRP A 22 -1.70 2.11 10.18
CA TRP A 22 -0.29 1.93 10.53
C TRP A 22 -0.04 0.91 11.65
N THR A 23 -1.08 0.28 12.19
CA THR A 23 -0.90 -0.83 13.12
C THR A 23 -0.18 -1.97 12.41
N ASP A 24 0.90 -2.46 13.01
CA ASP A 24 1.83 -3.40 12.37
C ASP A 24 1.41 -4.84 12.62
N VAL A 25 0.34 -5.25 11.94
CA VAL A 25 -0.20 -6.62 12.02
C VAL A 25 0.41 -7.52 10.95
N GLU A 26 0.43 -8.81 11.25
CA GLU A 26 0.97 -9.87 10.41
C GLU A 26 -0.03 -10.34 9.34
N LEU A 27 0.45 -11.10 8.37
CA LEU A 27 -0.40 -11.83 7.44
C LEU A 27 -1.15 -12.95 8.17
N SER A 28 -2.39 -13.22 7.74
CA SER A 28 -3.08 -14.46 8.07
C SER A 28 -2.49 -15.63 7.28
N ASP A 29 -2.84 -16.86 7.63
CA ASP A 29 -2.45 -18.05 6.85
C ASP A 29 -2.90 -17.95 5.39
N ASN A 30 -4.10 -17.42 5.17
CA ASN A 30 -4.61 -17.18 3.81
C ASN A 30 -3.78 -16.09 3.09
N GLY A 31 -3.36 -15.05 3.78
CA GLY A 31 -2.50 -14.01 3.21
C GLY A 31 -1.13 -14.53 2.76
N ILE A 32 -0.56 -15.47 3.51
CA ILE A 32 0.67 -16.18 3.12
C ILE A 32 0.45 -16.98 1.84
N LYS A 33 -0.68 -17.69 1.72
CA LYS A 33 -1.05 -18.42 0.50
C LYS A 33 -1.21 -17.48 -0.69
N GLU A 34 -1.90 -16.35 -0.51
CA GLU A 34 -2.07 -15.34 -1.55
C GLU A 34 -0.73 -14.80 -2.05
N ALA A 35 0.22 -14.54 -1.15
CA ALA A 35 1.57 -14.09 -1.51
C ALA A 35 2.34 -15.15 -2.31
N LYS A 36 2.25 -16.43 -1.91
CA LYS A 36 2.86 -17.54 -2.66
C LYS A 36 2.25 -17.70 -4.05
N GLU A 37 0.93 -17.61 -4.17
CA GLU A 37 0.23 -17.68 -5.45
C GLU A 37 0.63 -16.52 -6.37
N ALA A 38 0.75 -15.31 -5.83
CA ALA A 38 1.24 -14.16 -6.60
C ALA A 38 2.65 -14.39 -7.14
N GLY A 39 3.56 -14.89 -6.30
CA GLY A 39 4.92 -15.22 -6.73
C GLY A 39 4.97 -16.31 -7.80
N LYS A 40 4.18 -17.36 -7.65
CA LYS A 40 4.07 -18.45 -8.66
C LYS A 40 3.53 -17.91 -9.98
N LEU A 41 2.49 -17.10 -9.94
CA LEU A 41 1.86 -16.52 -11.14
C LEU A 41 2.83 -15.61 -11.89
N LEU A 42 3.59 -14.78 -11.17
CA LEU A 42 4.66 -13.96 -11.75
C LEU A 42 5.75 -14.82 -12.39
N LYS A 43 6.16 -15.90 -11.73
CA LYS A 43 7.16 -16.84 -12.24
C LYS A 43 6.69 -17.55 -13.51
N GLU A 44 5.47 -18.05 -13.52
CA GLU A 44 4.87 -18.74 -14.68
C GLU A 44 4.75 -17.81 -15.90
N ASN A 45 4.59 -16.51 -15.68
CA ASN A 45 4.56 -15.49 -16.73
C ASN A 45 5.93 -14.85 -17.00
N GLU A 46 7.00 -15.47 -16.52
CA GLU A 46 8.39 -15.11 -16.79
C GLU A 46 8.78 -13.68 -16.38
N PHE A 47 8.15 -13.15 -15.30
CA PHE A 47 8.53 -11.87 -14.73
C PHE A 47 9.87 -11.97 -14.02
N MET A 48 10.72 -10.95 -14.23
CA MET A 48 11.99 -10.75 -13.54
C MET A 48 12.04 -9.28 -13.08
N PHE A 49 12.55 -9.07 -11.87
CA PHE A 49 12.67 -7.74 -11.29
C PHE A 49 14.11 -7.38 -10.99
N ASP A 50 14.43 -6.11 -11.16
CA ASP A 50 15.76 -5.57 -10.87
C ASP A 50 15.81 -4.91 -9.48
N VAL A 51 14.67 -4.41 -9.01
CA VAL A 51 14.54 -3.69 -7.73
C VAL A 51 13.11 -3.82 -7.18
N ALA A 52 12.99 -3.83 -5.87
CA ALA A 52 11.72 -3.87 -5.15
C ALA A 52 11.58 -2.71 -4.18
N TYR A 53 10.35 -2.25 -4.01
CA TYR A 53 9.95 -1.21 -3.06
C TYR A 53 8.82 -1.71 -2.19
N THR A 54 8.83 -1.34 -0.92
CA THR A 54 7.79 -1.71 0.03
C THR A 54 7.69 -0.70 1.17
N SER A 55 6.64 -0.81 1.98
CA SER A 55 6.47 0.00 3.18
C SER A 55 7.37 -0.51 4.33
N VAL A 56 7.20 0.07 5.51
CA VAL A 56 7.86 -0.41 6.73
C VAL A 56 6.96 -1.32 7.58
N LEU A 57 5.79 -1.71 7.06
CA LEU A 57 4.83 -2.56 7.76
C LEU A 57 5.01 -4.04 7.39
N LYS A 58 4.98 -4.91 8.40
CA LYS A 58 5.28 -6.35 8.26
C LYS A 58 4.49 -7.06 7.17
N ARG A 59 3.18 -6.81 7.09
CA ARG A 59 2.31 -7.48 6.11
C ARG A 59 2.72 -7.24 4.66
N ALA A 60 3.22 -6.05 4.35
CA ALA A 60 3.74 -5.74 3.01
C ALA A 60 5.13 -6.34 2.80
N ASN A 61 6.02 -6.24 3.80
CA ASN A 61 7.36 -6.79 3.75
C ASN A 61 7.31 -8.32 3.58
N GLU A 62 6.48 -9.00 4.35
CA GLU A 62 6.33 -10.46 4.29
C GLU A 62 5.76 -10.90 2.94
N THR A 63 4.75 -10.19 2.42
CA THR A 63 4.22 -10.45 1.08
C THR A 63 5.32 -10.36 0.02
N LEU A 64 6.12 -9.29 0.04
CA LEU A 64 7.22 -9.12 -0.90
C LEU A 64 8.27 -10.23 -0.77
N ASN A 65 8.68 -10.54 0.44
CA ASN A 65 9.70 -11.58 0.69
C ASN A 65 9.24 -12.95 0.18
N ILE A 66 7.97 -13.30 0.37
CA ILE A 66 7.40 -14.54 -0.14
C ILE A 66 7.39 -14.54 -1.68
N ILE A 67 6.98 -13.44 -2.30
CA ILE A 67 6.98 -13.30 -3.77
C ILE A 67 8.40 -13.47 -4.33
N LEU A 68 9.37 -12.76 -3.78
CA LEU A 68 10.76 -12.82 -4.25
C LEU A 68 11.36 -14.22 -4.06
N LYS A 69 11.02 -14.92 -2.98
CA LYS A 69 11.44 -16.29 -2.75
C LYS A 69 10.88 -17.24 -3.81
N GLU A 70 9.59 -17.15 -4.16
CA GLU A 70 8.98 -17.95 -5.23
C GLU A 70 9.62 -17.67 -6.60
N LEU A 71 10.04 -16.43 -6.85
CA LEU A 71 10.75 -16.03 -8.07
C LEU A 71 12.21 -16.47 -8.10
N GLY A 72 12.82 -16.78 -6.94
CA GLY A 72 14.26 -16.99 -6.82
C GLY A 72 15.07 -15.70 -6.92
N GLU A 73 14.48 -14.57 -6.60
CA GLU A 73 15.05 -13.21 -6.71
C GLU A 73 15.28 -12.56 -5.35
N GLU A 74 15.64 -13.34 -4.34
CA GLU A 74 15.82 -12.85 -2.96
C GLU A 74 16.97 -11.86 -2.80
N ASN A 75 17.86 -11.77 -3.78
CA ASN A 75 19.08 -10.94 -3.71
C ASN A 75 18.96 -9.58 -4.41
N ILE A 76 17.80 -9.24 -4.98
CA ILE A 76 17.62 -7.91 -5.56
C ILE A 76 17.56 -6.84 -4.47
N PRO A 77 17.94 -5.57 -4.78
CA PRO A 77 17.79 -4.47 -3.83
C PRO A 77 16.33 -4.28 -3.42
N ILE A 78 16.08 -4.15 -2.12
CA ILE A 78 14.76 -3.84 -1.56
C ILE A 78 14.86 -2.52 -0.82
N HIS A 79 14.00 -1.57 -1.20
CA HIS A 79 13.89 -0.27 -0.56
C HIS A 79 12.63 -0.20 0.30
N TYR A 80 12.79 0.14 1.57
CA TYR A 80 11.74 0.29 2.55
C TYR A 80 11.46 1.77 2.78
N SER A 81 10.20 2.18 2.72
CA SER A 81 9.82 3.56 3.01
C SER A 81 8.47 3.65 3.70
N TRP A 82 8.40 4.43 4.78
CA TRP A 82 7.15 4.77 5.44
C TRP A 82 6.18 5.50 4.51
N LYS A 83 6.69 6.16 3.47
CA LYS A 83 5.87 6.86 2.46
C LYS A 83 4.98 5.91 1.65
N LEU A 84 5.30 4.61 1.64
CA LEU A 84 4.45 3.56 1.05
C LEU A 84 3.52 2.89 2.08
N ASN A 85 3.52 3.31 3.34
CA ASN A 85 2.62 2.79 4.35
C ASN A 85 1.15 2.94 3.93
N GLU A 86 0.29 2.13 4.52
CA GLU A 86 -1.15 2.29 4.41
C GLU A 86 -1.58 3.68 4.89
N ARG A 87 -2.71 4.16 4.40
CA ARG A 87 -3.40 5.32 4.94
C ARG A 87 -3.57 5.17 6.45
N HIS A 88 -3.21 6.20 7.20
CA HIS A 88 -3.38 6.22 8.64
C HIS A 88 -4.85 6.50 8.99
N TYR A 89 -5.51 5.52 9.58
CA TYR A 89 -6.93 5.63 9.94
C TYR A 89 -7.23 6.34 11.27
N GLY A 90 -6.22 7.01 11.85
CA GLY A 90 -6.40 7.80 13.08
C GLY A 90 -6.97 6.98 14.23
N ALA A 91 -7.94 7.55 14.92
CA ALA A 91 -8.60 6.90 16.05
C ALA A 91 -9.45 5.68 15.69
N LEU A 92 -9.72 5.44 14.40
CA LEU A 92 -10.43 4.23 13.96
C LEU A 92 -9.56 2.96 14.02
N GLN A 93 -8.23 3.10 14.05
CA GLN A 93 -7.32 1.95 14.06
C GLN A 93 -7.61 1.00 15.22
N GLY A 94 -7.79 -0.30 14.89
CA GLY A 94 -8.15 -1.36 15.83
C GLY A 94 -9.64 -1.59 16.01
N LEU A 95 -10.49 -0.65 15.59
CA LEU A 95 -11.94 -0.81 15.71
C LEU A 95 -12.48 -1.79 14.66
N ASN A 96 -13.46 -2.61 15.05
CA ASN A 96 -14.20 -3.45 14.12
C ASN A 96 -15.06 -2.56 13.19
N LYS A 97 -15.05 -2.85 11.91
CA LYS A 97 -15.74 -2.03 10.91
C LYS A 97 -17.27 -2.08 11.04
N ASP A 98 -17.82 -3.26 11.38
CA ASP A 98 -19.27 -3.39 11.56
C ASP A 98 -19.76 -2.68 12.82
N ASP A 99 -19.02 -2.78 13.92
CA ASP A 99 -19.34 -2.05 15.15
C ASP A 99 -19.23 -0.53 14.95
N THR A 100 -18.25 -0.10 14.17
CA THR A 100 -18.08 1.32 13.81
C THR A 100 -19.27 1.81 12.97
N ARG A 101 -19.75 1.00 12.01
CA ARG A 101 -20.95 1.33 11.23
C ARG A 101 -22.21 1.42 12.10
N LYS A 102 -22.36 0.51 13.06
CA LYS A 102 -23.48 0.56 14.03
C LYS A 102 -23.45 1.84 14.87
N LYS A 103 -22.26 2.31 15.24
CA LYS A 103 -22.09 3.50 16.09
C LYS A 103 -22.24 4.81 15.33
N TYR A 104 -21.68 4.92 14.15
CA TYR A 104 -21.57 6.18 13.37
C TYR A 104 -22.45 6.22 12.12
N GLY A 105 -23.06 5.10 11.74
CA GLY A 105 -23.84 4.96 10.51
C GLY A 105 -22.99 4.56 9.32
N ASP A 106 -23.61 3.86 8.36
CA ASP A 106 -22.95 3.33 7.16
C ASP A 106 -22.37 4.43 6.29
N GLU A 107 -23.11 5.53 6.12
CA GLU A 107 -22.70 6.65 5.28
C GLU A 107 -21.46 7.34 5.81
N GLN A 108 -21.43 7.63 7.12
CA GLN A 108 -20.26 8.26 7.73
C GLN A 108 -19.00 7.38 7.63
N VAL A 109 -19.14 6.08 7.87
CA VAL A 109 -18.01 5.15 7.76
C VAL A 109 -17.54 5.00 6.32
N LYS A 110 -18.48 5.00 5.36
CA LYS A 110 -18.14 5.01 3.93
C LYS A 110 -17.35 6.27 3.55
N ILE A 111 -17.75 7.44 4.04
CA ILE A 111 -17.03 8.70 3.84
C ILE A 111 -15.59 8.58 4.37
N TRP A 112 -15.40 8.13 5.61
CA TRP A 112 -14.06 7.96 6.19
C TRP A 112 -13.18 6.97 5.42
N ARG A 113 -13.78 5.93 4.83
CA ARG A 113 -13.04 4.89 4.11
C ARG A 113 -12.73 5.25 2.66
N ARG A 114 -13.59 6.04 2.02
CA ARG A 114 -13.58 6.20 0.56
C ARG A 114 -13.39 7.62 0.06
N SER A 115 -13.73 8.62 0.87
CA SER A 115 -13.55 10.01 0.48
C SER A 115 -12.07 10.36 0.25
N ALA A 116 -11.81 11.14 -0.79
CA ALA A 116 -10.48 11.62 -1.09
C ALA A 116 -9.99 12.65 -0.05
N SER A 117 -10.87 13.48 0.50
CA SER A 117 -10.52 14.66 1.27
C SER A 117 -10.92 14.63 2.75
N VAL A 118 -11.81 13.72 3.17
CA VAL A 118 -12.29 13.66 4.56
C VAL A 118 -11.40 12.76 5.39
N ARG A 119 -10.81 13.32 6.44
CA ARG A 119 -10.00 12.57 7.41
C ARG A 119 -10.88 11.81 8.40
N PRO A 120 -10.42 10.65 8.90
CA PRO A 120 -11.07 9.97 10.03
C PRO A 120 -10.88 10.80 11.31
N PRO A 121 -11.57 10.42 12.42
CA PRO A 121 -11.27 10.98 13.73
C PRO A 121 -9.78 10.88 14.04
N LEU A 122 -9.17 12.00 14.45
CA LEU A 122 -7.72 12.07 14.65
C LEU A 122 -7.33 11.48 16.01
N LEU A 123 -6.12 10.88 16.05
CA LEU A 123 -5.45 10.57 17.30
C LEU A 123 -5.00 11.86 17.99
N ASN A 124 -4.73 11.78 19.30
CA ASN A 124 -3.88 12.75 19.98
C ASN A 124 -2.46 12.17 20.13
N GLU A 125 -1.49 13.03 20.45
CA GLU A 125 -0.08 12.64 20.58
C GLU A 125 0.21 11.78 21.81
N GLU A 126 -0.74 11.69 22.75
CA GLU A 126 -0.63 10.88 23.96
C GLU A 126 -1.14 9.45 23.74
N ASP A 127 -1.85 9.20 22.62
CA ASP A 127 -2.33 7.88 22.26
C ASP A 127 -1.17 6.95 21.92
N ASP A 128 -1.20 5.71 22.42
CA ASP A 128 -0.14 4.73 22.19
C ASP A 128 0.02 4.35 20.70
N ARG A 129 -1.00 4.58 19.90
CA ARG A 129 -0.99 4.36 18.44
C ARG A 129 -0.35 5.51 17.66
N TYR A 130 -0.02 6.62 18.31
CA TYR A 130 0.64 7.75 17.66
C TYR A 130 2.03 7.35 17.15
N PRO A 131 2.34 7.56 15.85
CA PRO A 131 3.60 7.11 15.26
C PRO A 131 4.85 7.71 15.91
N GLY A 132 4.74 8.89 16.52
CA GLY A 132 5.85 9.51 17.25
C GLY A 132 6.32 8.75 18.50
N ARG A 133 5.55 7.74 18.93
CA ARG A 133 5.90 6.84 20.03
C ARG A 133 6.53 5.52 19.58
N ASP A 134 6.62 5.31 18.27
CA ASP A 134 7.18 4.10 17.65
C ASP A 134 8.60 4.41 17.16
N ASP A 135 9.59 3.64 17.65
CA ASP A 135 11.00 3.78 17.26
C ASP A 135 11.23 3.63 15.75
N LYS A 136 10.34 2.96 15.06
CA LYS A 136 10.35 2.81 13.60
C LYS A 136 10.33 4.17 12.87
N TYR A 137 9.73 5.19 13.47
CA TYR A 137 9.55 6.53 12.91
C TYR A 137 10.35 7.62 13.63
N LYS A 138 11.30 7.26 14.49
CA LYS A 138 12.09 8.18 15.33
C LYS A 138 12.85 9.28 14.57
N ASP A 139 13.23 8.98 13.32
CA ASP A 139 14.00 9.91 12.48
C ASP A 139 13.11 10.85 11.66
N LEU A 140 11.78 10.73 11.77
CA LEU A 140 10.84 11.58 11.08
C LEU A 140 10.58 12.88 11.84
N LYS A 141 10.38 13.96 11.10
CA LYS A 141 9.94 15.23 11.66
C LYS A 141 8.50 15.12 12.14
N LYS A 142 8.13 15.90 13.15
CA LYS A 142 6.75 15.95 13.66
C LYS A 142 5.73 16.23 12.55
N SER A 143 6.08 17.04 11.56
CA SER A 143 5.23 17.36 10.40
C SER A 143 4.98 16.17 9.45
N GLU A 144 5.79 15.11 9.56
CA GLU A 144 5.67 13.90 8.76
C GLU A 144 4.88 12.80 9.49
N LEU A 145 4.57 12.99 10.77
CA LEU A 145 3.87 12.02 11.62
C LEU A 145 2.36 12.27 11.59
N PRO A 146 1.55 11.41 10.94
CA PRO A 146 0.12 11.64 10.85
C PRO A 146 -0.62 11.32 12.16
N LEU A 147 -1.66 12.10 12.44
CA LEU A 147 -2.67 11.79 13.45
C LEU A 147 -3.89 11.10 12.83
N GLY A 148 -3.99 11.12 11.53
CA GLY A 148 -5.02 10.53 10.69
C GLY A 148 -4.96 11.12 9.29
N GLU A 149 -5.18 10.29 8.27
CA GLU A 149 -5.02 10.70 6.88
C GLU A 149 -6.33 10.51 6.09
N CYS A 150 -6.61 11.43 5.16
CA CYS A 150 -7.47 11.16 4.01
C CYS A 150 -6.61 10.60 2.85
N LEU A 151 -7.27 10.18 1.77
CA LEU A 151 -6.53 9.65 0.60
C LEU A 151 -5.56 10.69 0.01
N MET A 152 -5.92 11.97 -0.01
CA MET A 152 -5.04 13.03 -0.54
C MET A 152 -3.79 13.23 0.30
N ASP A 153 -3.86 13.04 1.63
CA ASP A 153 -2.68 13.07 2.49
C ASP A 153 -1.73 11.90 2.14
N THR A 154 -2.29 10.71 1.95
CA THR A 154 -1.55 9.51 1.54
C THR A 154 -0.94 9.71 0.14
N LEU A 155 -1.72 10.26 -0.79
CA LEU A 155 -1.29 10.56 -2.16
C LEU A 155 -0.04 11.44 -2.17
N LYS A 156 -0.04 12.51 -1.37
CA LYS A 156 1.08 13.45 -1.32
C LYS A 156 2.42 12.77 -1.01
N ARG A 157 2.46 11.91 0.00
CA ARG A 157 3.69 11.21 0.39
C ARG A 157 4.08 10.08 -0.57
N VAL A 158 3.09 9.39 -1.15
CA VAL A 158 3.32 8.34 -2.13
C VAL A 158 3.89 8.91 -3.43
N ILE A 159 3.30 10.00 -3.94
CA ILE A 159 3.78 10.68 -5.15
C ILE A 159 5.20 11.22 -4.95
N ASP A 160 5.45 11.86 -3.82
CA ASP A 160 6.79 12.36 -3.51
C ASP A 160 7.84 11.24 -3.58
N TYR A 161 7.55 10.09 -2.99
CA TYR A 161 8.44 8.94 -3.04
C TYR A 161 8.55 8.33 -4.45
N TYR A 162 7.45 8.26 -5.19
CA TYR A 162 7.47 7.81 -6.57
C TYR A 162 8.36 8.70 -7.43
N GLU A 163 8.17 10.01 -7.39
CA GLU A 163 8.91 10.98 -8.20
C GLU A 163 10.40 11.06 -7.82
N THR A 164 10.73 10.97 -6.53
CA THR A 164 12.11 11.12 -6.06
C THR A 164 12.93 9.83 -6.10
N GLU A 165 12.30 8.66 -5.97
CA GLU A 165 13.01 7.38 -5.85
C GLU A 165 12.59 6.35 -6.92
N ILE A 166 11.31 5.96 -6.95
CA ILE A 166 10.87 4.85 -7.80
C ILE A 166 11.04 5.16 -9.29
N LYS A 167 10.68 6.36 -9.69
CA LYS A 167 10.78 6.84 -11.08
C LYS A 167 12.19 6.76 -11.64
N LYS A 168 13.20 6.99 -10.80
CA LYS A 168 14.62 6.86 -11.21
C LYS A 168 14.94 5.44 -11.66
N SER A 169 14.47 4.43 -10.94
CA SER A 169 14.65 3.03 -11.32
C SER A 169 13.97 2.73 -12.67
N LEU A 170 12.74 3.18 -12.85
CA LEU A 170 12.03 3.00 -14.13
C LEU A 170 12.73 3.72 -15.30
N LEU A 171 13.17 4.96 -15.11
CA LEU A 171 13.89 5.72 -16.13
C LEU A 171 15.24 5.09 -16.50
N SER A 172 15.85 4.31 -15.61
CA SER A 172 17.05 3.52 -15.90
C SER A 172 16.77 2.20 -16.63
N GLY A 173 15.50 1.93 -16.97
CA GLY A 173 15.09 0.73 -17.69
C GLY A 173 14.84 -0.50 -16.80
N GLN A 174 14.86 -0.35 -15.49
CA GLN A 174 14.66 -1.45 -14.54
C GLN A 174 13.20 -1.90 -14.47
N ASN A 175 13.00 -3.20 -14.31
CA ASN A 175 11.71 -3.76 -13.92
C ASN A 175 11.53 -3.65 -12.40
N VAL A 176 10.42 -3.07 -11.99
CA VAL A 176 10.16 -2.70 -10.60
C VAL A 176 8.94 -3.43 -10.06
N ILE A 177 9.04 -3.98 -8.85
CA ILE A 177 7.90 -4.47 -8.09
C ILE A 177 7.70 -3.61 -6.83
N ILE A 178 6.44 -3.25 -6.55
CA ILE A 178 6.03 -2.55 -5.33
C ILE A 178 5.01 -3.43 -4.60
N ALA A 179 5.36 -3.86 -3.40
CA ALA A 179 4.41 -4.50 -2.49
C ALA A 179 4.02 -3.50 -1.40
N ALA A 180 2.76 -3.12 -1.36
CA ALA A 180 2.26 -2.09 -0.46
C ALA A 180 0.81 -2.34 -0.05
N HIS A 181 0.01 -1.29 0.10
CA HIS A 181 -1.29 -1.34 0.76
C HIS A 181 -2.41 -0.82 -0.15
N GLY A 182 -3.66 -1.14 0.22
CA GLY A 182 -4.82 -0.76 -0.57
C GLY A 182 -4.87 0.73 -0.90
N ASN A 183 -4.71 1.61 0.09
CA ASN A 183 -4.80 3.06 -0.16
C ASN A 183 -3.51 3.67 -0.71
N SER A 184 -2.33 3.19 -0.31
CA SER A 184 -1.08 3.69 -0.92
C SER A 184 -0.99 3.33 -2.40
N LEU A 185 -1.41 2.12 -2.79
CA LEU A 185 -1.47 1.72 -4.19
C LEU A 185 -2.60 2.43 -4.95
N ARG A 186 -3.78 2.64 -4.33
CA ARG A 186 -4.85 3.47 -4.92
C ARG A 186 -4.36 4.88 -5.21
N ALA A 187 -3.60 5.47 -4.29
CA ALA A 187 -3.00 6.78 -4.48
C ALA A 187 -2.06 6.79 -5.69
N LEU A 188 -1.19 5.79 -5.80
CA LEU A 188 -0.26 5.66 -6.92
C LEU A 188 -0.99 5.44 -8.25
N ILE A 189 -1.98 4.56 -8.30
CA ILE A 189 -2.80 4.30 -9.49
C ILE A 189 -3.55 5.57 -9.91
N LYS A 190 -4.16 6.30 -8.94
CA LYS A 190 -4.81 7.59 -9.20
C LYS A 190 -3.88 8.55 -9.93
N TYR A 191 -2.63 8.64 -9.48
CA TYR A 191 -1.63 9.50 -10.07
C TYR A 191 -1.19 9.03 -11.47
N LEU A 192 -0.86 7.75 -11.60
CA LEU A 192 -0.36 7.18 -12.87
C LEU A 192 -1.42 7.18 -14.00
N GLU A 193 -2.68 7.01 -13.63
CA GLU A 193 -3.78 6.90 -14.59
C GLU A 193 -4.65 8.17 -14.68
N ASP A 194 -4.29 9.24 -13.98
CA ASP A 194 -5.04 10.50 -13.93
C ASP A 194 -6.53 10.31 -13.57
N ILE A 195 -6.79 9.46 -12.57
CA ILE A 195 -8.15 9.17 -12.10
C ILE A 195 -8.68 10.35 -11.29
N SER A 196 -9.92 10.77 -11.55
CA SER A 196 -10.56 11.85 -10.82
C SER A 196 -10.82 11.52 -9.34
N ASP A 197 -11.06 12.54 -8.52
CA ASP A 197 -11.43 12.36 -7.11
C ASP A 197 -12.76 11.62 -6.95
N ASP A 198 -13.68 11.78 -7.89
CA ASP A 198 -14.96 11.08 -7.89
C ASP A 198 -14.81 9.61 -8.28
N ASP A 199 -14.00 9.30 -9.28
CA ASP A 199 -13.82 7.95 -9.80
C ASP A 199 -12.96 7.08 -8.90
N ILE A 200 -12.01 7.65 -8.15
CA ILE A 200 -11.13 6.90 -7.25
C ILE A 200 -11.90 6.13 -6.15
N ILE A 201 -13.10 6.59 -5.82
CA ILE A 201 -13.98 5.92 -4.85
C ILE A 201 -14.28 4.47 -5.27
N ASN A 202 -14.37 4.22 -6.57
CA ASN A 202 -14.73 2.93 -7.15
C ASN A 202 -13.53 2.02 -7.42
N VAL A 203 -12.30 2.51 -7.26
CA VAL A 203 -11.10 1.71 -7.47
C VAL A 203 -10.83 0.84 -6.25
N GLU A 204 -10.90 -0.46 -6.44
CA GLU A 204 -10.55 -1.47 -5.44
C GLU A 204 -9.33 -2.27 -5.91
N ILE A 205 -8.45 -2.59 -4.97
CA ILE A 205 -7.26 -3.39 -5.23
C ILE A 205 -7.37 -4.65 -4.38
N PRO A 206 -7.57 -5.82 -5.00
CA PRO A 206 -7.63 -7.08 -4.26
C PRO A 206 -6.27 -7.44 -3.67
N THR A 207 -6.28 -8.14 -2.54
CA THR A 207 -5.05 -8.65 -1.92
C THR A 207 -4.38 -9.69 -2.80
N GLY A 208 -3.04 -9.63 -2.89
CA GLY A 208 -2.23 -10.66 -3.54
C GLY A 208 -2.43 -10.82 -5.05
N LYS A 209 -3.00 -9.83 -5.72
CA LYS A 209 -3.18 -9.87 -7.20
C LYS A 209 -2.21 -8.90 -7.88
N PRO A 210 -1.24 -9.40 -8.64
CA PRO A 210 -0.31 -8.52 -9.36
C PRO A 210 -1.02 -7.66 -10.40
N TYR A 211 -0.84 -6.35 -10.31
CA TYR A 211 -1.31 -5.39 -11.31
C TYR A 211 -0.11 -4.86 -12.10
N VAL A 212 -0.12 -5.07 -13.40
CA VAL A 212 1.03 -4.84 -14.28
C VAL A 212 0.82 -3.60 -15.12
N TYR A 213 1.82 -2.73 -15.13
CA TYR A 213 2.01 -1.68 -16.14
C TYR A 213 3.17 -2.06 -17.05
N GLU A 214 2.93 -2.07 -18.35
CA GLU A 214 3.98 -2.06 -19.37
C GLU A 214 4.23 -0.62 -19.79
N LEU A 215 5.47 -0.15 -19.64
CA LEU A 215 5.85 1.24 -19.86
C LEU A 215 6.85 1.36 -21.00
N ASP A 216 6.74 2.44 -21.77
CA ASP A 216 7.78 2.84 -22.72
C ASP A 216 8.95 3.58 -22.02
N ASP A 217 9.96 4.00 -22.78
CA ASP A 217 11.14 4.68 -22.24
C ASP A 217 10.84 6.07 -21.63
N ASN A 218 9.69 6.66 -21.97
CA ASN A 218 9.19 7.91 -21.42
C ASN A 218 8.20 7.69 -20.25
N LEU A 219 8.04 6.46 -19.81
CA LEU A 219 7.09 6.02 -18.75
C LEU A 219 5.62 6.20 -19.11
N ASN A 220 5.30 6.29 -20.42
CA ASN A 220 3.91 6.20 -20.84
C ASN A 220 3.40 4.77 -20.70
N ILE A 221 2.16 4.63 -20.25
CA ILE A 221 1.51 3.33 -20.12
C ILE A 221 1.15 2.79 -21.49
N ILE A 222 1.81 1.72 -21.93
CA ILE A 222 1.52 1.01 -23.16
C ILE A 222 0.36 0.03 -22.94
N ASN A 223 0.39 -0.67 -21.79
CA ASN A 223 -0.60 -1.66 -21.42
C ASN A 223 -0.72 -1.76 -19.90
N LYS A 224 -1.88 -2.18 -19.41
CA LYS A 224 -2.13 -2.42 -17.97
C LYS A 224 -3.13 -3.55 -17.80
N TYR A 225 -2.85 -4.44 -16.86
CA TYR A 225 -3.71 -5.61 -16.62
C TYR A 225 -3.41 -6.26 -15.27
N TYR A 226 -4.37 -7.01 -14.75
CA TYR A 226 -4.13 -7.99 -13.69
C TYR A 226 -3.67 -9.31 -14.29
N LEU A 227 -2.71 -9.95 -13.62
CA LEU A 227 -2.34 -11.33 -13.94
C LEU A 227 -3.40 -12.30 -13.46
#